data_23414da97be70fa6edd51d07fe92801c
#
_entry.id   23414da97be70fa6edd51d07fe92801c
#
_cell.length_a   1.000
_cell.length_b   1.000
_cell.length_c   1.000
_cell.angle_alpha   90.00
_cell.angle_beta   90.00
_cell.angle_gamma   90.00
#
_symmetry.space_group_name_H-M   'P 1'
#
loop_
_entity.id
_entity.type
_entity.pdbx_description
1 polymer ?
#
loop_
_entity_poly.entity_id
_entity_poly.type
_entity_poly.pdbx_seq_one_letter_code
_entity_poly.pdbx_strand_id
1 'polypeptide(L)'
;MLFINTRPSDRASSLTQALTEAGYQVESLPLLELVAESFSEALQQLYQQLEQVQVIVVVSPTAVEIGMCYLQQAGITLERLAHIQWIAVGKTTAQALAKFNIKSDAPEIENSEGMLQLPILRQHPHLSRIAFWRGQGGRQFMMQQLQQRGISILNFVLYHRQCPEISLKRFPDILSRIQRDQPTMVLISSEASWNYWQQLCGQDLIQAQWVYLVLGERLVKIMENAATQAGGAFNIIPLENLSASGMIQHINDWQGNL
;
A
#
# COMPACT_ATOMS: atom_id res chain seq x y z
N MET A 1 -2.57 -28.58 6.71
CA MET A 1 -1.73 -27.74 5.84
C MET A 1 -1.65 -26.36 6.44
N LEU A 2 -0.46 -25.77 6.47
CA LEU A 2 -0.21 -24.43 7.01
C LEU A 2 -0.47 -23.37 5.92
N PHE A 3 -1.17 -22.30 6.31
CA PHE A 3 -1.39 -21.12 5.49
C PHE A 3 -0.82 -19.87 6.19
N ILE A 4 0.07 -19.16 5.52
CA ILE A 4 0.64 -17.90 6.01
C ILE A 4 -0.13 -16.73 5.38
N ASN A 5 -0.92 -16.03 6.20
CA ASN A 5 -1.65 -14.85 5.79
C ASN A 5 -0.78 -13.60 5.97
N THR A 6 -0.28 -13.04 4.87
CA THR A 6 0.64 -11.90 4.87
C THR A 6 -0.04 -10.54 4.76
N ARG A 7 -1.37 -10.49 4.75
CA ARG A 7 -2.12 -9.24 4.65
C ARG A 7 -1.87 -8.34 5.87
N PRO A 8 -1.92 -7.01 5.67
CA PRO A 8 -1.93 -6.06 6.78
C PRO A 8 -2.94 -6.45 7.86
N SER A 9 -2.61 -6.25 9.13
CA SER A 9 -3.40 -6.72 10.27
C SER A 9 -4.85 -6.25 10.26
N ASP A 10 -5.09 -5.02 9.79
CA ASP A 10 -6.43 -4.41 9.64
C ASP A 10 -7.31 -5.11 8.58
N ARG A 11 -6.71 -5.92 7.70
CA ARG A 11 -7.39 -6.62 6.57
C ARG A 11 -7.24 -8.13 6.61
N ALA A 12 -6.59 -8.67 7.63
CA ALA A 12 -6.27 -10.10 7.71
C ALA A 12 -7.38 -10.94 8.33
N SER A 13 -8.17 -10.37 9.27
CA SER A 13 -9.05 -11.11 10.18
C SER A 13 -10.11 -11.94 9.46
N SER A 14 -10.84 -11.36 8.51
CA SER A 14 -11.91 -12.06 7.78
C SER A 14 -11.41 -13.25 6.97
N LEU A 15 -10.25 -13.11 6.31
CA LEU A 15 -9.62 -14.19 5.58
C LEU A 15 -9.11 -15.28 6.53
N THR A 16 -8.45 -14.90 7.62
CA THR A 16 -7.95 -15.82 8.65
C THR A 16 -9.09 -16.66 9.21
N GLN A 17 -10.21 -16.02 9.57
CA GLN A 17 -11.38 -16.73 10.09
C GLN A 17 -11.92 -17.75 9.07
N ALA A 18 -12.18 -17.31 7.82
CA ALA A 18 -12.75 -18.18 6.80
C ALA A 18 -11.85 -19.39 6.48
N LEU A 19 -10.52 -19.20 6.43
CA LEU A 19 -9.59 -20.31 6.21
C LEU A 19 -9.53 -21.24 7.42
N THR A 20 -9.61 -20.72 8.64
CA THR A 20 -9.66 -21.54 9.86
C THR A 20 -10.94 -22.39 9.92
N GLU A 21 -12.09 -21.81 9.57
CA GLU A 21 -13.36 -22.51 9.45
C GLU A 21 -13.34 -23.60 8.36
N ALA A 22 -12.57 -23.40 7.31
CA ALA A 22 -12.32 -24.41 6.25
C ALA A 22 -11.29 -25.49 6.66
N GLY A 23 -10.76 -25.46 7.89
CA GLY A 23 -9.85 -26.49 8.43
C GLY A 23 -8.36 -26.24 8.18
N TYR A 24 -7.97 -25.07 7.69
CA TYR A 24 -6.56 -24.72 7.55
C TYR A 24 -5.96 -24.22 8.87
N GLN A 25 -4.71 -24.58 9.12
CA GLN A 25 -3.93 -23.95 10.17
C GLN A 25 -3.40 -22.62 9.63
N VAL A 26 -3.85 -21.49 10.20
CA VAL A 26 -3.50 -20.16 9.68
C VAL A 26 -2.53 -19.45 10.62
N GLU A 27 -1.39 -19.02 10.08
CA GLU A 27 -0.46 -18.12 10.74
C GLU A 27 -0.59 -16.71 10.14
N SER A 28 -0.85 -15.73 10.99
CA SER A 28 -0.86 -14.32 10.60
C SER A 28 0.55 -13.75 10.65
N LEU A 29 1.08 -13.38 9.49
CA LEU A 29 2.41 -12.79 9.33
C LEU A 29 2.31 -11.56 8.42
N PRO A 30 1.76 -10.45 8.89
CA PRO A 30 1.61 -9.26 8.06
C PRO A 30 2.98 -8.77 7.58
N LEU A 31 3.14 -8.61 6.27
CA LEU A 31 4.40 -8.18 5.65
C LEU A 31 4.43 -6.68 5.34
N LEU A 32 3.34 -5.98 5.58
CA LEU A 32 3.24 -4.57 5.27
C LEU A 32 2.45 -3.84 6.35
N GLU A 33 3.04 -2.79 6.88
CA GLU A 33 2.36 -1.77 7.67
C GLU A 33 2.70 -0.37 7.15
N LEU A 34 1.80 0.56 7.41
CA LEU A 34 2.00 1.99 7.12
C LEU A 34 2.30 2.69 8.43
N VAL A 35 3.50 3.27 8.54
CA VAL A 35 3.95 3.97 9.74
C VAL A 35 4.03 5.46 9.46
N ALA A 36 3.37 6.26 10.29
CA ALA A 36 3.46 7.70 10.19
C ALA A 36 4.91 8.18 10.40
N GLU A 37 5.36 9.11 9.56
CA GLU A 37 6.62 9.82 9.81
C GLU A 37 6.49 10.65 11.10
N SER A 38 7.58 10.84 11.81
CA SER A 38 7.55 11.72 12.98
C SER A 38 7.20 13.16 12.56
N PHE A 39 6.43 13.88 13.39
CA PHE A 39 6.16 15.29 13.17
C PHE A 39 7.42 16.11 13.47
N SER A 40 8.41 16.00 12.60
CA SER A 40 9.71 16.64 12.69
C SER A 40 9.63 18.15 12.47
N GLU A 41 10.68 18.87 12.87
CA GLU A 41 10.81 20.30 12.61
C GLU A 41 10.72 20.62 11.12
N ALA A 42 11.30 19.80 10.24
CA ALA A 42 11.20 19.97 8.79
C ALA A 42 9.75 19.84 8.30
N LEU A 43 9.00 18.87 8.83
CA LEU A 43 7.59 18.70 8.49
C LEU A 43 6.75 19.88 9.02
N GLN A 44 7.03 20.34 10.25
CA GLN A 44 6.38 21.53 10.81
C GLN A 44 6.61 22.77 9.95
N GLN A 45 7.82 22.99 9.46
CA GLN A 45 8.12 24.10 8.54
C GLN A 45 7.34 24.02 7.22
N LEU A 46 7.07 22.82 6.71
CA LEU A 46 6.19 22.65 5.54
C LEU A 46 4.75 23.05 5.88
N TYR A 47 4.24 22.65 7.04
CA TYR A 47 2.88 23.04 7.47
C TYR A 47 2.75 24.55 7.61
N GLN A 48 3.75 25.27 8.11
CA GLN A 48 3.74 26.73 8.20
C GLN A 48 3.61 27.44 6.83
N GLN A 49 3.99 26.75 5.74
CA GLN A 49 3.87 27.26 4.38
C GLN A 49 2.56 26.85 3.69
N LEU A 50 1.74 26.00 4.33
CA LEU A 50 0.58 25.39 3.69
C LEU A 50 -0.48 26.40 3.25
N GLU A 51 -0.65 27.51 3.96
CA GLU A 51 -1.58 28.58 3.59
C GLU A 51 -1.21 29.31 2.29
N GLN A 52 0.03 29.14 1.81
CA GLN A 52 0.51 29.79 0.58
C GLN A 52 0.24 28.95 -0.68
N VAL A 53 -0.30 27.73 -0.54
CA VAL A 53 -0.60 26.89 -1.71
C VAL A 53 -2.00 27.18 -2.23
N GLN A 54 -2.21 26.94 -3.51
CA GLN A 54 -3.53 27.02 -4.14
C GLN A 54 -4.25 25.68 -4.13
N VAL A 55 -3.48 24.58 -4.13
CA VAL A 55 -4.02 23.22 -4.24
C VAL A 55 -3.29 22.30 -3.28
N ILE A 56 -4.04 21.41 -2.63
CA ILE A 56 -3.50 20.25 -1.90
C ILE A 56 -3.92 18.96 -2.64
N VAL A 57 -2.94 18.17 -3.06
CA VAL A 57 -3.15 16.86 -3.67
C VAL A 57 -2.92 15.77 -2.62
N VAL A 58 -3.92 14.92 -2.39
CA VAL A 58 -3.84 13.83 -1.43
C VAL A 58 -3.91 12.48 -2.14
N VAL A 59 -2.91 11.62 -1.93
CA VAL A 59 -2.75 10.40 -2.73
C VAL A 59 -3.26 9.12 -2.06
N SER A 60 -3.77 9.20 -0.83
CA SER A 60 -4.35 8.02 -0.15
C SER A 60 -5.19 8.43 1.06
N PRO A 61 -6.12 7.56 1.53
CA PRO A 61 -6.83 7.78 2.80
C PRO A 61 -5.88 7.94 4.00
N THR A 62 -4.81 7.14 4.08
CA THR A 62 -3.79 7.24 5.15
C THR A 62 -3.12 8.63 5.15
N ALA A 63 -2.85 9.20 3.96
CA ALA A 63 -2.31 10.56 3.87
C ALA A 63 -3.32 11.60 4.37
N VAL A 64 -4.63 11.39 4.20
CA VAL A 64 -5.67 12.25 4.80
C VAL A 64 -5.60 12.18 6.32
N GLU A 65 -5.66 10.99 6.90
CA GLU A 65 -5.72 10.79 8.35
C GLU A 65 -4.49 11.39 9.04
N ILE A 66 -3.28 11.05 8.57
CA ILE A 66 -2.04 11.56 9.15
C ILE A 66 -1.88 13.06 8.88
N GLY A 67 -2.19 13.50 7.65
CA GLY A 67 -2.10 14.91 7.28
C GLY A 67 -3.00 15.80 8.12
N MET A 68 -4.22 15.37 8.41
CA MET A 68 -5.16 16.07 9.28
C MET A 68 -4.71 16.08 10.73
N CYS A 69 -4.16 14.98 11.23
CA CYS A 69 -3.58 14.91 12.57
C CYS A 69 -2.43 15.93 12.71
N TYR A 70 -1.53 16.00 11.73
CA TYR A 70 -0.41 16.93 11.76
C TYR A 70 -0.81 18.39 11.51
N LEU A 71 -1.88 18.61 10.75
CA LEU A 71 -2.48 19.93 10.62
C LEU A 71 -2.90 20.49 11.99
N GLN A 72 -3.58 19.62 12.79
CA GLN A 72 -3.98 19.96 14.15
C GLN A 72 -2.77 20.20 15.06
N GLN A 73 -1.72 19.36 14.98
CA GLN A 73 -0.49 19.54 15.76
C GLN A 73 0.27 20.84 15.38
N ALA A 74 0.18 21.25 14.11
CA ALA A 74 0.73 22.51 13.64
C ALA A 74 -0.08 23.74 14.06
N GLY A 75 -1.25 23.55 14.70
CA GLY A 75 -2.14 24.63 15.12
C GLY A 75 -2.84 25.34 13.95
N ILE A 76 -2.98 24.66 12.80
CA ILE A 76 -3.62 25.21 11.61
C ILE A 76 -5.07 24.70 11.54
N THR A 77 -6.03 25.61 11.43
CA THR A 77 -7.44 25.27 11.29
C THR A 77 -7.85 25.22 9.82
N LEU A 78 -8.92 24.46 9.53
CA LEU A 78 -9.42 24.35 8.15
C LEU A 78 -9.98 25.67 7.62
N GLU A 79 -10.45 26.58 8.48
CA GLU A 79 -10.91 27.90 8.09
C GLU A 79 -9.76 28.72 7.45
N ARG A 80 -8.53 28.59 7.96
CA ARG A 80 -7.34 29.23 7.37
C ARG A 80 -7.01 28.68 5.98
N LEU A 81 -7.45 27.46 5.67
CA LEU A 81 -7.25 26.79 4.40
C LEU A 81 -8.47 26.82 3.49
N ALA A 82 -9.51 27.60 3.81
CA ALA A 82 -10.77 27.67 3.06
C ALA A 82 -10.61 28.11 1.59
N HIS A 83 -9.53 28.81 1.27
CA HIS A 83 -9.21 29.24 -0.09
C HIS A 83 -8.52 28.16 -0.92
N ILE A 84 -8.08 27.06 -0.31
CA ILE A 84 -7.32 26.01 -0.96
C ILE A 84 -8.28 24.99 -1.59
N GLN A 85 -7.98 24.58 -2.81
CA GLN A 85 -8.70 23.52 -3.50
C GLN A 85 -8.03 22.17 -3.23
N TRP A 86 -8.85 21.13 -3.06
CA TRP A 86 -8.35 19.80 -2.72
C TRP A 86 -8.56 18.84 -3.88
N ILE A 87 -7.53 18.04 -4.17
CA ILE A 87 -7.57 16.94 -5.14
C ILE A 87 -7.33 15.64 -4.40
N ALA A 88 -8.22 14.70 -4.55
CA ALA A 88 -8.04 13.30 -4.13
C ALA A 88 -7.61 12.46 -5.34
N VAL A 89 -6.69 11.52 -5.14
CA VAL A 89 -6.27 10.59 -6.21
C VAL A 89 -7.41 9.71 -6.72
N GLY A 90 -8.42 9.46 -5.88
CA GLY A 90 -9.57 8.63 -6.22
C GLY A 90 -10.67 8.70 -5.18
N LYS A 91 -11.75 7.94 -5.41
CA LYS A 91 -13.00 7.98 -4.62
C LYS A 91 -12.80 7.70 -3.13
N THR A 92 -11.97 6.70 -2.80
CA THR A 92 -11.72 6.34 -1.39
C THR A 92 -11.00 7.47 -0.62
N THR A 93 -10.09 8.17 -1.28
CA THR A 93 -9.40 9.34 -0.70
C THR A 93 -10.35 10.53 -0.58
N ALA A 94 -11.21 10.76 -1.57
CA ALA A 94 -12.25 11.80 -1.50
C ALA A 94 -13.22 11.55 -0.34
N GLN A 95 -13.63 10.29 -0.13
CA GLN A 95 -14.48 9.91 1.02
C GLN A 95 -13.77 10.13 2.37
N ALA A 96 -12.45 9.89 2.43
CA ALA A 96 -11.68 10.18 3.64
C ALA A 96 -11.62 11.69 3.93
N LEU A 97 -11.43 12.54 2.92
CA LEU A 97 -11.48 14.01 3.06
C LEU A 97 -12.88 14.51 3.45
N ALA A 98 -13.94 13.88 2.92
CA ALA A 98 -15.32 14.24 3.26
C ALA A 98 -15.66 14.04 4.75
N LYS A 99 -14.98 13.12 5.46
CA LYS A 99 -15.13 12.96 6.93
C LYS A 99 -14.68 14.21 7.71
N PHE A 100 -13.83 15.03 7.12
CA PHE A 100 -13.38 16.31 7.65
C PHE A 100 -14.13 17.49 7.05
N ASN A 101 -15.28 17.27 6.37
CA ASN A 101 -16.05 18.28 5.65
C ASN A 101 -15.27 18.99 4.51
N ILE A 102 -14.26 18.32 3.95
CA ILE A 102 -13.47 18.82 2.83
C ILE A 102 -14.05 18.27 1.52
N LYS A 103 -14.49 19.17 0.65
CA LYS A 103 -14.86 18.84 -0.72
C LYS A 103 -13.59 18.76 -1.58
N SER A 104 -13.45 17.71 -2.38
CA SER A 104 -12.29 17.51 -3.25
C SER A 104 -12.70 17.09 -4.65
N ASP A 105 -11.89 17.46 -5.64
CA ASP A 105 -11.98 16.95 -6.99
C ASP A 105 -11.25 15.60 -7.07
N ALA A 106 -11.81 14.66 -7.83
CA ALA A 106 -11.18 13.38 -8.11
C ALA A 106 -11.27 13.07 -9.60
N PRO A 107 -10.22 12.48 -10.21
CA PRO A 107 -10.25 12.10 -11.62
C PRO A 107 -11.13 10.88 -11.85
N GLU A 108 -11.66 10.72 -13.06
CA GLU A 108 -12.34 9.49 -13.48
C GLU A 108 -11.36 8.29 -13.51
N ILE A 109 -10.13 8.52 -13.97
CA ILE A 109 -9.04 7.54 -13.96
C ILE A 109 -8.17 7.84 -12.74
N GLU A 110 -8.23 6.97 -11.74
CA GLU A 110 -7.61 7.15 -10.42
C GLU A 110 -6.08 6.96 -10.46
N ASN A 111 -5.37 7.82 -11.20
CA ASN A 111 -3.92 7.82 -11.32
C ASN A 111 -3.35 9.24 -11.53
N SER A 112 -2.03 9.35 -11.59
CA SER A 112 -1.32 10.63 -11.79
C SER A 112 -1.66 11.32 -13.10
N GLU A 113 -1.86 10.56 -14.15
CA GLU A 113 -2.20 11.04 -15.49
C GLU A 113 -3.61 11.63 -15.49
N GLY A 114 -4.59 10.93 -14.88
CA GLY A 114 -5.95 11.41 -14.72
C GLY A 114 -6.03 12.67 -13.88
N MET A 115 -5.29 12.74 -12.76
CA MET A 115 -5.23 13.96 -11.94
C MET A 115 -4.73 15.17 -12.72
N LEU A 116 -3.70 15.01 -13.58
CA LEU A 116 -3.17 16.08 -14.41
C LEU A 116 -4.17 16.63 -15.44
N GLN A 117 -5.25 15.90 -15.74
CA GLN A 117 -6.31 16.34 -16.65
C GLN A 117 -7.40 17.18 -15.94
N LEU A 118 -7.41 17.22 -14.62
CA LEU A 118 -8.42 17.99 -13.87
C LEU A 118 -8.38 19.47 -14.25
N PRO A 119 -9.54 20.11 -14.46
CA PRO A 119 -9.63 21.53 -14.83
C PRO A 119 -8.86 22.45 -13.88
N ILE A 120 -8.90 22.15 -12.59
CA ILE A 120 -8.18 22.89 -11.54
C ILE A 120 -6.65 22.97 -11.78
N LEU A 121 -6.04 21.95 -12.39
CA LEU A 121 -4.60 21.94 -12.71
C LEU A 121 -4.29 22.48 -14.12
N ARG A 122 -5.28 22.51 -15.00
CA ARG A 122 -5.10 22.95 -16.39
C ARG A 122 -5.47 24.40 -16.61
N GLN A 123 -6.47 24.90 -15.89
CA GLN A 123 -7.12 26.18 -16.17
C GLN A 123 -6.95 27.20 -15.02
N HIS A 124 -6.29 26.82 -13.91
CA HIS A 124 -6.09 27.76 -12.79
C HIS A 124 -5.14 28.89 -13.20
N PRO A 125 -5.59 30.15 -13.27
CA PRO A 125 -4.84 31.24 -13.87
C PRO A 125 -3.57 31.64 -13.10
N HIS A 126 -3.51 31.30 -11.82
CA HIS A 126 -2.43 31.72 -10.91
C HIS A 126 -1.85 30.52 -10.11
N LEU A 127 -1.90 29.32 -10.69
CA LEU A 127 -1.35 28.15 -10.03
C LEU A 127 0.17 28.21 -9.99
N SER A 128 0.72 28.48 -8.84
CA SER A 128 2.17 28.66 -8.65
C SER A 128 2.75 27.72 -7.59
N ARG A 129 1.91 27.22 -6.64
CA ARG A 129 2.36 26.38 -5.55
C ARG A 129 1.33 25.32 -5.18
N ILE A 130 1.76 24.06 -5.09
CA ILE A 130 0.92 22.89 -4.76
C ILE A 130 1.56 22.12 -3.61
N ALA A 131 0.75 21.67 -2.66
CA ALA A 131 1.17 20.70 -1.64
C ALA A 131 0.77 19.28 -2.06
N PHE A 132 1.64 18.30 -1.80
CA PHE A 132 1.36 16.89 -1.95
C PHE A 132 1.40 16.19 -0.59
N TRP A 133 0.29 15.62 -0.18
CA TRP A 133 0.20 14.74 0.98
C TRP A 133 0.32 13.29 0.53
N ARG A 134 1.43 12.64 0.89
CA ARG A 134 1.77 11.32 0.34
C ARG A 134 2.58 10.45 1.30
N GLY A 135 2.68 9.17 0.99
CA GLY A 135 3.66 8.27 1.59
C GLY A 135 5.03 8.35 0.91
N GLN A 136 6.03 7.81 1.57
CA GLN A 136 7.37 7.63 1.01
C GLN A 136 7.32 6.70 -0.23
N GLY A 137 8.15 6.96 -1.21
CA GLY A 137 8.17 6.23 -2.48
C GLY A 137 6.99 6.60 -3.39
N GLY A 138 6.62 5.69 -4.28
CA GLY A 138 5.57 5.90 -5.27
C GLY A 138 5.97 6.81 -6.44
N ARG A 139 5.06 6.96 -7.40
CA ARG A 139 5.33 7.71 -8.63
C ARG A 139 5.50 9.19 -8.33
N GLN A 140 6.59 9.77 -8.85
CA GLN A 140 6.85 11.22 -8.78
C GLN A 140 6.43 11.95 -10.07
N PHE A 141 5.89 11.22 -11.03
CA PHE A 141 5.55 11.73 -12.36
C PHE A 141 4.73 13.01 -12.33
N MET A 142 3.65 13.06 -11.55
CA MET A 142 2.81 14.24 -11.44
C MET A 142 3.56 15.46 -10.90
N MET A 143 4.36 15.29 -9.85
CA MET A 143 5.16 16.38 -9.28
C MET A 143 6.19 16.89 -10.30
N GLN A 144 6.87 16.00 -11.02
CA GLN A 144 7.84 16.37 -12.06
C GLN A 144 7.17 17.15 -13.19
N GLN A 145 6.00 16.71 -13.67
CA GLN A 145 5.25 17.41 -14.72
C GLN A 145 4.80 18.82 -14.28
N LEU A 146 4.40 18.99 -13.02
CA LEU A 146 4.01 20.29 -12.48
C LEU A 146 5.22 21.21 -12.28
N GLN A 147 6.35 20.68 -11.81
CA GLN A 147 7.61 21.41 -11.70
C GLN A 147 8.12 21.90 -13.06
N GLN A 148 8.01 21.09 -14.12
CA GLN A 148 8.35 21.49 -15.50
C GLN A 148 7.48 22.65 -16.01
N ARG A 149 6.27 22.82 -15.45
CA ARG A 149 5.38 23.97 -15.71
C ARG A 149 5.69 25.19 -14.83
N GLY A 150 6.76 25.16 -14.04
CA GLY A 150 7.16 26.24 -13.15
C GLY A 150 6.40 26.27 -11.81
N ILE A 151 5.64 25.22 -11.47
CA ILE A 151 4.87 25.15 -10.24
C ILE A 151 5.76 24.65 -9.09
N SER A 152 5.81 25.40 -7.99
CA SER A 152 6.52 25.01 -6.77
C SER A 152 5.78 23.92 -6.03
N ILE A 153 6.51 22.90 -5.55
CA ILE A 153 5.93 21.73 -4.86
C ILE A 153 6.34 21.72 -3.39
N LEU A 154 5.35 21.71 -2.50
CA LEU A 154 5.53 21.35 -1.09
C LEU A 154 5.25 19.84 -0.95
N ASN A 155 6.29 19.04 -0.74
CA ASN A 155 6.19 17.58 -0.67
C ASN A 155 6.13 17.10 0.77
N PHE A 156 4.92 16.76 1.25
CA PHE A 156 4.69 16.20 2.57
C PHE A 156 4.76 14.67 2.50
N VAL A 157 5.88 14.10 2.89
CA VAL A 157 6.01 12.66 3.12
C VAL A 157 5.49 12.38 4.52
N LEU A 158 4.28 11.82 4.61
CA LEU A 158 3.52 11.67 5.84
C LEU A 158 3.66 10.29 6.47
N TYR A 159 3.98 9.28 5.67
CA TYR A 159 4.15 7.89 6.14
C TYR A 159 5.10 7.12 5.22
N HIS A 160 5.63 6.04 5.74
CA HIS A 160 6.38 5.05 4.95
C HIS A 160 5.78 3.65 5.10
N ARG A 161 6.26 2.75 4.27
CA ARG A 161 5.93 1.33 4.30
C ARG A 161 7.08 0.57 4.89
N GLN A 162 6.77 -0.36 5.81
CA GLN A 162 7.77 -1.28 6.35
C GLN A 162 7.17 -2.66 6.61
N CYS A 163 8.03 -3.66 6.82
CA CYS A 163 7.63 -4.92 7.39
C CYS A 163 7.43 -4.73 8.90
N PRO A 164 6.30 -5.18 9.49
CA PRO A 164 6.09 -5.06 10.93
C PRO A 164 7.19 -5.78 11.73
N GLU A 165 7.69 -5.13 12.76
CA GLU A 165 8.75 -5.69 13.63
C GLU A 165 8.31 -7.02 14.27
N ILE A 166 7.03 -7.13 14.61
CA ILE A 166 6.45 -8.37 15.15
C ILE A 166 6.59 -9.54 14.17
N SER A 167 6.46 -9.27 12.85
CA SER A 167 6.62 -10.30 11.83
C SER A 167 8.06 -10.72 11.67
N LEU A 168 9.00 -9.79 11.75
CA LEU A 168 10.45 -10.09 11.75
C LEU A 168 10.80 -11.00 12.92
N LYS A 169 10.27 -10.74 14.12
CA LYS A 169 10.52 -11.53 15.34
C LYS A 169 9.87 -12.91 15.30
N ARG A 170 8.67 -13.04 14.71
CA ARG A 170 7.91 -14.29 14.67
C ARG A 170 8.31 -15.24 13.55
N PHE A 171 8.89 -14.72 12.48
CA PHE A 171 9.20 -15.53 11.30
C PHE A 171 10.11 -16.74 11.59
N PRO A 172 11.20 -16.63 12.38
CA PRO A 172 12.04 -17.81 12.73
C PRO A 172 11.25 -18.92 13.41
N ASP A 173 10.32 -18.58 14.30
CA ASP A 173 9.47 -19.57 14.99
C ASP A 173 8.48 -20.23 14.01
N ILE A 174 7.92 -19.46 13.08
CA ILE A 174 7.05 -20.00 12.03
C ILE A 174 7.85 -20.94 11.13
N LEU A 175 9.03 -20.51 10.69
CA LEU A 175 9.92 -21.31 9.83
C LEU A 175 10.31 -22.63 10.48
N SER A 176 10.59 -22.64 11.79
CA SER A 176 10.95 -23.87 12.53
C SER A 176 9.82 -24.91 12.61
N ARG A 177 8.55 -24.49 12.45
CA ARG A 177 7.36 -25.35 12.47
C ARG A 177 6.95 -25.86 11.09
N ILE A 178 7.57 -25.37 10.03
CA ILE A 178 7.29 -25.80 8.66
C ILE A 178 7.86 -27.19 8.45
N GLN A 179 6.98 -28.11 8.10
CA GLN A 179 7.36 -29.48 7.77
C GLN A 179 7.88 -29.51 6.33
N ARG A 180 9.08 -30.07 6.11
CA ARG A 180 9.74 -30.07 4.80
C ARG A 180 9.04 -30.94 3.75
N ASP A 181 8.22 -31.85 4.20
CA ASP A 181 7.46 -32.83 3.40
C ASP A 181 6.00 -32.42 3.16
N GLN A 182 5.58 -31.25 3.70
CA GLN A 182 4.23 -30.73 3.48
C GLN A 182 4.27 -29.32 2.86
N PRO A 183 3.41 -29.05 1.87
CA PRO A 183 3.33 -27.74 1.27
C PRO A 183 2.82 -26.70 2.28
N THR A 184 3.46 -25.52 2.29
CA THR A 184 3.05 -24.37 3.06
C THR A 184 2.59 -23.28 2.11
N MET A 185 1.34 -22.84 2.28
CA MET A 185 0.75 -21.82 1.44
C MET A 185 1.08 -20.42 1.95
N VAL A 186 1.43 -19.52 1.04
CA VAL A 186 1.78 -18.14 1.35
C VAL A 186 1.01 -17.18 0.46
N LEU A 187 0.26 -16.28 1.03
CA LEU A 187 -0.46 -15.26 0.27
C LEU A 187 0.45 -14.07 -0.03
N ILE A 188 0.65 -13.76 -1.31
CA ILE A 188 1.38 -12.56 -1.77
C ILE A 188 0.43 -11.66 -2.55
N SER A 189 0.09 -10.50 -1.99
CA SER A 189 -0.91 -9.59 -2.56
C SER A 189 -0.35 -8.28 -3.10
N SER A 190 0.96 -8.05 -2.99
CA SER A 190 1.63 -6.85 -3.51
C SER A 190 3.12 -7.09 -3.73
N GLU A 191 3.71 -6.29 -4.61
CA GLU A 191 5.17 -6.30 -4.86
C GLU A 191 5.96 -5.96 -3.58
N ALA A 192 5.45 -5.05 -2.74
CA ALA A 192 6.08 -4.72 -1.48
C ALA A 192 6.09 -5.92 -0.50
N SER A 193 4.96 -6.67 -0.40
CA SER A 193 4.92 -7.87 0.42
C SER A 193 5.83 -8.97 -0.12
N TRP A 194 5.95 -9.10 -1.45
CA TRP A 194 6.92 -10.01 -2.06
C TRP A 194 8.36 -9.66 -1.69
N ASN A 195 8.74 -8.39 -1.80
CA ASN A 195 10.09 -7.94 -1.46
C ASN A 195 10.43 -8.21 0.02
N TYR A 196 9.49 -7.96 0.94
CA TYR A 196 9.70 -8.30 2.35
C TYR A 196 9.74 -9.80 2.60
N TRP A 197 8.91 -10.57 1.89
CA TRP A 197 8.96 -12.04 1.95
C TRP A 197 10.33 -12.59 1.53
N GLN A 198 10.87 -12.12 0.41
CA GLN A 198 12.21 -12.49 -0.05
C GLN A 198 13.30 -12.15 0.99
N GLN A 199 13.22 -10.96 1.60
CA GLN A 199 14.16 -10.56 2.64
C GLN A 199 14.08 -11.45 3.89
N LEU A 200 12.87 -11.84 4.31
CA LEU A 200 12.66 -12.74 5.45
C LEU A 200 13.19 -14.13 5.18
N CYS A 201 12.85 -14.70 4.03
CA CYS A 201 13.23 -16.07 3.69
C CYS A 201 14.72 -16.24 3.38
N GLY A 202 15.35 -15.23 2.77
CA GLY A 202 16.74 -15.33 2.36
C GLY A 202 17.02 -16.62 1.56
N GLN A 203 17.87 -17.50 2.08
CA GLN A 203 18.21 -18.77 1.43
C GLN A 203 17.06 -19.80 1.51
N ASP A 204 16.19 -19.71 2.51
CA ASP A 204 15.05 -20.61 2.68
C ASP A 204 13.94 -20.39 1.63
N LEU A 205 14.03 -19.33 0.84
CA LEU A 205 13.11 -19.05 -0.25
C LEU A 205 13.01 -20.21 -1.27
N ILE A 206 14.11 -20.95 -1.46
CA ILE A 206 14.21 -22.07 -2.43
C ILE A 206 14.10 -23.42 -1.73
N GLN A 207 14.44 -23.50 -0.43
CA GLN A 207 14.55 -24.77 0.29
C GLN A 207 13.21 -25.29 0.83
N ALA A 208 12.24 -24.42 1.04
CA ALA A 208 10.94 -24.79 1.58
C ALA A 208 9.95 -25.11 0.46
N GLN A 209 9.00 -26.03 0.73
CA GLN A 209 7.90 -26.32 -0.20
C GLN A 209 6.83 -25.22 -0.15
N TRP A 210 7.19 -24.05 -0.66
CA TRP A 210 6.28 -22.91 -0.75
C TRP A 210 5.29 -23.06 -1.90
N VAL A 211 4.03 -22.79 -1.63
CA VAL A 211 2.97 -22.60 -2.63
C VAL A 211 2.43 -21.20 -2.49
N TYR A 212 2.65 -20.37 -3.48
CA TYR A 212 2.31 -18.96 -3.44
C TYR A 212 0.95 -18.70 -4.06
N LEU A 213 0.02 -18.13 -3.29
CA LEU A 213 -1.22 -17.55 -3.81
C LEU A 213 -0.95 -16.09 -4.15
N VAL A 214 -1.00 -15.74 -5.43
CA VAL A 214 -0.47 -14.47 -5.93
C VAL A 214 -1.55 -13.63 -6.59
N LEU A 215 -1.79 -12.41 -6.10
CA LEU A 215 -2.80 -11.52 -6.62
C LEU A 215 -2.34 -10.80 -7.91
N GLY A 216 -3.01 -11.12 -9.02
CA GLY A 216 -2.87 -10.43 -10.29
C GLY A 216 -1.67 -10.87 -11.13
N GLU A 217 -1.86 -10.88 -12.44
CA GLU A 217 -0.88 -11.37 -13.43
C GLU A 217 0.48 -10.65 -13.38
N ARG A 218 0.48 -9.34 -13.10
CA ARG A 218 1.73 -8.58 -13.01
C ARG A 218 2.64 -9.12 -11.91
N LEU A 219 2.09 -9.45 -10.75
CA LEU A 219 2.86 -9.94 -9.61
C LEU A 219 3.33 -11.38 -9.86
N VAL A 220 2.50 -12.20 -10.51
CA VAL A 220 2.89 -13.54 -10.99
C VAL A 220 4.14 -13.46 -11.85
N LYS A 221 4.17 -12.62 -12.88
CA LYS A 221 5.33 -12.42 -13.76
C LYS A 221 6.59 -11.96 -13.02
N ILE A 222 6.44 -11.08 -12.02
CA ILE A 222 7.56 -10.63 -11.18
C ILE A 222 8.15 -11.83 -10.41
N MET A 223 7.30 -12.69 -9.84
CA MET A 223 7.74 -13.85 -9.05
C MET A 223 8.33 -14.94 -9.93
N GLU A 224 7.78 -15.22 -11.12
CA GLU A 224 8.34 -16.15 -12.10
C GLU A 224 9.75 -15.73 -12.56
N ASN A 225 9.95 -14.43 -12.82
CA ASN A 225 11.27 -13.89 -13.16
C ASN A 225 12.26 -14.06 -11.99
N ALA A 226 11.82 -13.82 -10.75
CA ALA A 226 12.65 -14.02 -9.56
C ALA A 226 13.01 -15.50 -9.38
N ALA A 227 12.09 -16.43 -9.62
CA ALA A 227 12.34 -17.88 -9.58
C ALA A 227 13.40 -18.29 -10.60
N THR A 228 13.27 -17.81 -11.84
CA THR A 228 14.24 -18.09 -12.92
C THR A 228 15.64 -17.57 -12.57
N GLN A 229 15.75 -16.38 -12.00
CA GLN A 229 17.02 -15.81 -11.55
C GLN A 229 17.65 -16.61 -10.40
N ALA A 230 16.83 -17.23 -9.56
CA ALA A 230 17.27 -18.08 -8.47
C ALA A 230 17.59 -19.53 -8.90
N GLY A 231 17.44 -19.85 -10.19
CA GLY A 231 17.73 -21.17 -10.74
C GLY A 231 16.68 -22.23 -10.48
N GLY A 232 15.42 -21.84 -10.21
CA GLY A 232 14.31 -22.72 -9.91
C GLY A 232 12.97 -22.26 -10.45
N ALA A 233 11.90 -22.90 -9.97
CA ALA A 233 10.51 -22.52 -10.22
C ALA A 233 9.76 -22.45 -8.88
N PHE A 234 8.80 -21.51 -8.77
CA PHE A 234 7.88 -21.47 -7.64
C PHE A 234 6.55 -22.11 -8.02
N ASN A 235 5.93 -22.78 -7.06
CA ASN A 235 4.54 -23.21 -7.20
C ASN A 235 3.65 -21.98 -6.99
N ILE A 236 3.06 -21.46 -8.06
CA ILE A 236 2.24 -20.25 -8.04
C ILE A 236 0.80 -20.59 -8.39
N ILE A 237 -0.13 -20.17 -7.53
CA ILE A 237 -1.57 -20.17 -7.76
C ILE A 237 -1.99 -18.72 -8.01
N PRO A 238 -2.32 -18.32 -9.25
CA PRO A 238 -2.75 -16.97 -9.55
C PRO A 238 -4.14 -16.71 -8.99
N LEU A 239 -4.33 -15.52 -8.43
CA LEU A 239 -5.62 -15.04 -7.91
C LEU A 239 -6.07 -13.81 -8.66
N GLU A 240 -7.36 -13.73 -9.00
CA GLU A 240 -7.98 -12.53 -9.56
C GLU A 240 -8.40 -11.54 -8.47
N ASN A 241 -8.75 -12.04 -7.28
CA ASN A 241 -9.19 -11.24 -6.15
C ASN A 241 -8.83 -11.92 -4.81
N LEU A 242 -9.07 -11.22 -3.72
CA LEU A 242 -8.76 -11.68 -2.36
C LEU A 242 -10.00 -12.21 -1.60
N SER A 243 -11.00 -12.75 -2.30
CA SER A 243 -12.15 -13.39 -1.63
C SER A 243 -11.73 -14.71 -0.98
N ALA A 244 -12.18 -14.95 0.24
CA ALA A 244 -11.85 -16.17 0.96
C ALA A 244 -12.37 -17.43 0.24
N SER A 245 -13.61 -17.37 -0.29
CA SER A 245 -14.22 -18.48 -1.03
C SER A 245 -13.44 -18.83 -2.31
N GLY A 246 -13.02 -17.80 -3.08
CA GLY A 246 -12.20 -18.03 -4.27
C GLY A 246 -10.83 -18.64 -3.94
N MET A 247 -10.16 -18.17 -2.89
CA MET A 247 -8.89 -18.75 -2.46
C MET A 247 -9.04 -20.21 -2.02
N ILE A 248 -10.05 -20.53 -1.22
CA ILE A 248 -10.32 -21.91 -0.78
C ILE A 248 -10.57 -22.83 -1.98
N GLN A 249 -11.34 -22.36 -2.96
CA GLN A 249 -11.57 -23.14 -4.18
C GLN A 249 -10.25 -23.38 -4.94
N HIS A 250 -9.44 -22.36 -5.19
CA HIS A 250 -8.14 -22.51 -5.85
C HIS A 250 -7.19 -23.45 -5.10
N ILE A 251 -7.20 -23.42 -3.76
CA ILE A 251 -6.41 -24.35 -2.95
C ILE A 251 -6.90 -25.79 -3.12
N ASN A 252 -8.22 -26.01 -3.08
CA ASN A 252 -8.80 -27.35 -3.25
C ASN A 252 -8.53 -27.91 -4.66
N ASP A 253 -8.66 -27.08 -5.69
CA ASP A 253 -8.37 -27.47 -7.08
C ASP A 253 -6.89 -27.83 -7.24
N TRP A 254 -5.99 -27.09 -6.61
CA TRP A 254 -4.56 -27.37 -6.61
C TRP A 254 -4.25 -28.68 -5.89
N GLN A 255 -4.89 -28.95 -4.74
CA GLN A 255 -4.74 -30.22 -3.99
C GLN A 255 -5.29 -31.42 -4.74
N GLY A 256 -6.38 -31.25 -5.49
CA GLY A 256 -6.98 -32.33 -6.31
C GLY A 256 -6.13 -32.72 -7.53
N ASN A 257 -5.11 -31.92 -7.88
CA ASN A 257 -4.19 -32.14 -8.99
C ASN A 257 -2.81 -32.67 -8.54
N LEU A 258 -2.60 -32.92 -7.24
CA LEU A 258 -1.42 -33.56 -6.67
C LEU A 258 -1.61 -35.07 -6.63
#